data_ecb7b22201cae16d756bbb11b2bc190a
#
_entry.id   ecb7b22201cae16d756bbb11b2bc190a
#
_cell.length_a   1.000
_cell.length_b   1.000
_cell.length_c   1.000
_cell.angle_alpha   90.00
_cell.angle_beta   90.00
_cell.angle_gamma   90.00
#
_symmetry.space_group_name_H-M   'P 1'
#
loop_
_entity.id
_entity.type
_entity.pdbx_description
1 polymer ?
#
loop_
_entity_poly.entity_id
_entity_poly.type
_entity_poly.pdbx_seq_one_letter_code
_entity_poly.pdbx_strand_id
1 'polypeptide(L)'
;MNFRISRLRNIGIAAHIDAGKTTVSERILYFTGVNRKIGETHDGQATMDFMKQEQERGITIASAAITAQWNDHQINLIDTPGHVDFTIEVERSLRVIDGMVAVFCAVGGVEPQSETVWNQADKYRVPRIAFVNKMDRTGADFNEVVNQMNNYLGANALPIQLPIGSENTFQGMIDLVGMKAITFSEKERIVSEIPDELKAQAMQARNFLIEKLADYNDKVAECYLEETDVDEDVLKQAIREATIKLLVTPVLCGAAYKNKGIQLLLDAIVDYLPSPTDKGAVIAHDPDDEEKTLQIQPSLNEPFSALAFKLINDPYVGQQTFIRIFSGKLSSGMSLYNVNKGKSERVGRIFRIKAKEREEINEAGAGEIIALVGMKYTRTGDTLCDEKHPVLLESSQVPPAVIEMKVNIEDKKNRDKLGEALAKLTNEDPSFHSHFDEETEETIIAGMGELHLEILVERIRDEFKVPISVGAPSVSFRETITTETESNYKHAKQSGGKGQYAHTVIRFEPNPGKGFEFVDMTKGGVIPKEYMPSIQKGLLAAMAKSPVAGYPVVDVKCVLLDGSFHPVDSSDMAFQLCAAM
;
A
#
# COMPACT_ATOMS: atom_id res chain seq x y z
N MET A 1 -15.96 -27.14 -4.57
CA MET A 1 -14.97 -28.01 -3.91
C MET A 1 -14.48 -27.29 -2.66
N ASN A 2 -14.76 -27.82 -1.46
CA ASN A 2 -14.15 -27.27 -0.24
C ASN A 2 -12.69 -27.75 -0.18
N PHE A 3 -11.75 -26.91 -0.62
CA PHE A 3 -10.34 -27.19 -0.39
C PHE A 3 -10.06 -27.20 1.12
N ARG A 4 -9.31 -28.20 1.59
CA ARG A 4 -8.80 -28.17 2.96
C ARG A 4 -7.89 -26.95 3.11
N ILE A 5 -7.99 -26.22 4.22
CA ILE A 5 -7.17 -25.01 4.49
C ILE A 5 -5.67 -25.32 4.29
N SER A 6 -5.22 -26.52 4.63
CA SER A 6 -3.84 -26.99 4.43
C SER A 6 -3.38 -27.08 2.96
N ARG A 7 -4.32 -27.11 2.01
CA ARG A 7 -4.04 -27.12 0.56
C ARG A 7 -4.18 -25.75 -0.09
N LEU A 8 -4.37 -24.69 0.69
CA LEU A 8 -4.34 -23.33 0.20
C LEU A 8 -2.91 -22.78 0.21
N ARG A 9 -2.57 -21.97 -0.78
CA ARG A 9 -1.34 -21.18 -0.86
C ARG A 9 -1.72 -19.78 -1.28
N ASN A 10 -1.62 -18.82 -0.35
CA ASN A 10 -1.84 -17.40 -0.65
C ASN A 10 -0.48 -16.76 -0.84
N ILE A 11 -0.12 -16.50 -2.08
CA ILE A 11 1.25 -16.21 -2.49
C ILE A 11 1.33 -14.84 -3.13
N GLY A 12 2.26 -14.01 -2.64
CA GLY A 12 2.65 -12.77 -3.31
C GLY A 12 3.80 -13.03 -4.28
N ILE A 13 3.81 -12.36 -5.42
CA ILE A 13 4.99 -12.26 -6.28
C ILE A 13 5.52 -10.85 -6.18
N ALA A 14 6.78 -10.72 -5.78
CA ALA A 14 7.46 -9.45 -5.64
C ALA A 14 8.79 -9.45 -6.40
N ALA A 15 9.14 -8.32 -6.98
CA ALA A 15 10.36 -8.14 -7.77
C ALA A 15 10.67 -6.65 -7.91
N HIS A 16 11.94 -6.34 -8.22
CA HIS A 16 12.27 -5.02 -8.74
C HIS A 16 11.74 -4.83 -10.18
N ILE A 17 11.73 -3.60 -10.65
CA ILE A 17 11.34 -3.27 -12.02
C ILE A 17 12.21 -4.05 -13.00
N ASP A 18 11.60 -4.59 -14.05
CA ASP A 18 12.27 -5.39 -15.09
C ASP A 18 12.86 -6.73 -14.64
N ALA A 19 12.69 -7.23 -13.42
CA ALA A 19 13.08 -8.61 -13.08
C ALA A 19 12.27 -9.68 -13.83
N GLY A 20 11.13 -9.29 -14.40
CA GLY A 20 10.22 -10.14 -15.13
C GLY A 20 9.09 -10.71 -14.29
N LYS A 21 8.64 -9.97 -13.27
CA LYS A 21 7.53 -10.31 -12.38
C LYS A 21 6.27 -10.68 -13.18
N THR A 22 5.76 -9.78 -14.01
CA THR A 22 4.54 -10.02 -14.83
C THR A 22 4.72 -11.20 -15.76
N THR A 23 5.91 -11.40 -16.33
CA THR A 23 6.20 -12.58 -17.15
C THR A 23 6.10 -13.87 -16.34
N VAL A 24 6.63 -13.91 -15.12
CA VAL A 24 6.52 -15.08 -14.22
C VAL A 24 5.06 -15.34 -13.87
N SER A 25 4.30 -14.30 -13.50
CA SER A 25 2.87 -14.38 -13.17
C SER A 25 2.06 -14.94 -14.35
N GLU A 26 2.25 -14.41 -15.56
CA GLU A 26 1.55 -14.88 -16.77
C GLU A 26 1.90 -16.34 -17.12
N ARG A 27 3.15 -16.77 -16.93
CA ARG A 27 3.54 -18.17 -17.13
C ARG A 27 2.94 -19.11 -16.09
N ILE A 28 2.84 -18.67 -14.82
CA ILE A 28 2.12 -19.41 -13.79
C ILE A 28 0.67 -19.62 -14.21
N LEU A 29 -0.04 -18.55 -14.64
CA LEU A 29 -1.43 -18.63 -15.10
C LEU A 29 -1.60 -19.54 -16.32
N TYR A 30 -0.62 -19.54 -17.22
CA TYR A 30 -0.62 -20.41 -18.39
C TYR A 30 -0.44 -21.89 -18.03
N PHE A 31 0.56 -22.24 -17.22
CA PHE A 31 0.82 -23.64 -16.85
C PHE A 31 -0.24 -24.23 -15.92
N THR A 32 -0.92 -23.40 -15.14
CA THR A 32 -2.07 -23.81 -14.32
C THR A 32 -3.38 -23.91 -15.12
N GLY A 33 -3.36 -23.57 -16.42
CA GLY A 33 -4.52 -23.66 -17.31
C GLY A 33 -5.56 -22.54 -17.10
N VAL A 34 -5.24 -21.53 -16.30
CA VAL A 34 -6.10 -20.34 -16.10
C VAL A 34 -6.15 -19.52 -17.38
N ASN A 35 -5.01 -19.35 -18.05
CA ASN A 35 -4.92 -18.70 -19.35
C ASN A 35 -4.69 -19.74 -20.46
N ARG A 36 -5.44 -19.62 -21.55
CA ARG A 36 -5.27 -20.47 -22.74
C ARG A 36 -4.11 -20.01 -23.64
N LYS A 37 -3.77 -18.73 -23.57
CA LYS A 37 -2.68 -18.09 -24.32
C LYS A 37 -1.79 -17.34 -23.34
N ILE A 38 -0.53 -17.24 -23.66
CA ILE A 38 0.45 -16.47 -22.91
C ILE A 38 0.22 -14.99 -23.24
N GLY A 39 -0.07 -14.15 -22.23
CA GLY A 39 -0.09 -12.71 -22.36
C GLY A 39 1.34 -12.17 -22.35
N GLU A 40 1.73 -11.42 -23.39
CA GLU A 40 3.02 -10.72 -23.39
C GLU A 40 2.84 -9.28 -22.89
N THR A 41 3.71 -8.85 -21.98
CA THR A 41 3.66 -7.51 -21.40
C THR A 41 3.85 -6.42 -22.45
N HIS A 42 4.73 -6.65 -23.43
CA HIS A 42 5.01 -5.70 -24.50
C HIS A 42 3.83 -5.46 -25.45
N ASP A 43 2.89 -6.38 -25.49
CA ASP A 43 1.69 -6.29 -26.34
C ASP A 43 0.45 -5.77 -25.57
N GLY A 44 0.62 -5.39 -24.28
CA GLY A 44 -0.46 -4.94 -23.41
C GLY A 44 -1.55 -5.99 -23.15
N GLN A 45 -1.18 -7.29 -23.27
CA GLN A 45 -2.13 -8.42 -23.17
C GLN A 45 -1.99 -9.19 -21.84
N ALA A 46 -1.19 -8.69 -20.89
CA ALA A 46 -1.02 -9.31 -19.58
C ALA A 46 -2.35 -9.34 -18.82
N THR A 47 -2.68 -10.52 -18.26
CA THR A 47 -3.94 -10.73 -17.53
C THR A 47 -3.93 -10.06 -16.16
N MET A 48 -2.73 -9.97 -15.55
CA MET A 48 -2.54 -9.36 -14.25
C MET A 48 -2.60 -7.83 -14.30
N ASP A 49 -2.22 -7.23 -15.44
CA ASP A 49 -2.25 -5.78 -15.65
C ASP A 49 -3.63 -5.40 -16.24
N PHE A 50 -4.63 -5.18 -15.38
CA PHE A 50 -6.02 -4.93 -15.82
C PHE A 50 -6.31 -3.45 -16.05
N MET A 51 -5.50 -2.53 -15.53
CA MET A 51 -5.65 -1.11 -15.75
C MET A 51 -5.00 -0.68 -17.08
N LYS A 52 -5.63 0.27 -17.76
CA LYS A 52 -5.09 0.84 -19.01
C LYS A 52 -3.70 1.45 -18.77
N GLN A 53 -3.50 2.11 -17.64
CA GLN A 53 -2.25 2.74 -17.23
C GLN A 53 -1.13 1.71 -17.01
N GLU A 54 -1.45 0.53 -16.47
CA GLU A 54 -0.51 -0.58 -16.33
C GLU A 54 -0.04 -1.09 -17.70
N GLN A 55 -1.01 -1.31 -18.61
CA GLN A 55 -0.74 -1.81 -19.96
C GLN A 55 0.07 -0.83 -20.81
N GLU A 56 -0.23 0.46 -20.73
CA GLU A 56 0.48 1.51 -21.48
C GLU A 56 1.90 1.76 -20.96
N ARG A 57 2.11 1.66 -19.65
CA ARG A 57 3.40 1.91 -19.00
C ARG A 57 4.25 0.65 -18.80
N GLY A 58 3.66 -0.54 -18.94
CA GLY A 58 4.33 -1.83 -18.72
C GLY A 58 4.75 -2.08 -17.27
N ILE A 59 4.07 -1.46 -16.29
CA ILE A 59 4.34 -1.59 -14.86
C ILE A 59 3.06 -1.99 -14.12
N THR A 60 3.18 -2.84 -13.11
CA THR A 60 2.07 -3.14 -12.19
C THR A 60 1.90 -1.98 -11.21
N ILE A 61 0.69 -1.43 -11.15
CA ILE A 61 0.30 -0.31 -10.29
C ILE A 61 -0.50 -0.80 -9.11
N ALA A 62 -1.51 -1.63 -9.38
CA ALA A 62 -2.41 -2.15 -8.36
C ALA A 62 -2.27 -3.67 -8.25
N SER A 63 -2.27 -4.20 -7.04
CA SER A 63 -2.19 -5.64 -6.83
C SER A 63 -3.36 -6.37 -7.49
N ALA A 64 -3.10 -7.42 -8.25
CA ALA A 64 -4.11 -8.31 -8.82
C ALA A 64 -4.16 -9.61 -8.02
N ALA A 65 -5.36 -10.12 -7.74
CA ALA A 65 -5.53 -11.40 -7.05
C ALA A 65 -6.23 -12.40 -7.98
N ILE A 66 -5.58 -13.51 -8.27
CA ILE A 66 -6.11 -14.57 -9.15
C ILE A 66 -5.95 -15.92 -8.49
N THR A 67 -6.97 -16.77 -8.62
CA THR A 67 -6.96 -18.15 -8.13
C THR A 67 -6.58 -19.12 -9.23
N ALA A 68 -5.60 -19.97 -8.96
CA ALA A 68 -5.12 -21.05 -9.83
C ALA A 68 -5.12 -22.39 -9.07
N GLN A 69 -4.90 -23.49 -9.79
CA GLN A 69 -4.81 -24.85 -9.22
C GLN A 69 -3.54 -25.54 -9.71
N TRP A 70 -2.81 -26.18 -8.79
CA TRP A 70 -1.62 -26.97 -9.11
C TRP A 70 -1.44 -28.10 -8.10
N ASN A 71 -1.21 -29.33 -8.55
CA ASN A 71 -0.98 -30.51 -7.70
C ASN A 71 -1.98 -30.61 -6.52
N ASP A 72 -3.28 -30.61 -6.80
CA ASP A 72 -4.37 -30.63 -5.80
C ASP A 72 -4.35 -29.49 -4.77
N HIS A 73 -3.63 -28.42 -5.02
CA HIS A 73 -3.61 -27.20 -4.22
C HIS A 73 -4.29 -26.04 -4.94
N GLN A 74 -4.95 -25.21 -4.17
CA GLN A 74 -5.43 -23.92 -4.65
C GLN A 74 -4.37 -22.85 -4.34
N ILE A 75 -3.89 -22.18 -5.36
CA ILE A 75 -2.93 -21.08 -5.27
C ILE A 75 -3.69 -19.77 -5.53
N ASN A 76 -3.76 -18.91 -4.54
CA ASN A 76 -4.23 -17.55 -4.71
C ASN A 76 -2.99 -16.68 -4.92
N LEU A 77 -2.81 -16.22 -6.15
CA LEU A 77 -1.67 -15.42 -6.57
C LEU A 77 -2.01 -13.95 -6.44
N ILE A 78 -1.20 -13.20 -5.70
CA ILE A 78 -1.30 -11.75 -5.58
C ILE A 78 -0.05 -11.15 -6.24
N ASP A 79 -0.27 -10.44 -7.33
CA ASP A 79 0.79 -9.69 -8.01
C ASP A 79 0.96 -8.33 -7.35
N THR A 80 2.17 -8.01 -6.85
CA THR A 80 2.43 -6.76 -6.12
C THR A 80 3.17 -5.76 -7.01
N PRO A 81 2.89 -4.44 -6.87
CA PRO A 81 3.67 -3.42 -7.56
C PRO A 81 5.16 -3.50 -7.24
N GLY A 82 6.00 -3.13 -8.20
CA GLY A 82 7.46 -3.07 -8.00
C GLY A 82 8.00 -1.64 -7.79
N HIS A 83 7.17 -0.59 -7.94
CA HIS A 83 7.59 0.80 -7.87
C HIS A 83 7.44 1.37 -6.45
N VAL A 84 8.39 2.22 -6.04
CA VAL A 84 8.41 2.79 -4.67
C VAL A 84 7.18 3.63 -4.33
N ASP A 85 6.56 4.31 -5.30
CA ASP A 85 5.36 5.11 -5.09
C ASP A 85 4.14 4.27 -4.67
N PHE A 86 4.20 2.95 -4.90
CA PHE A 86 3.14 1.99 -4.56
C PHE A 86 3.51 1.06 -3.39
N THR A 87 4.48 1.47 -2.57
CA THR A 87 4.96 0.70 -1.42
C THR A 87 3.83 0.27 -0.47
N ILE A 88 2.80 1.11 -0.31
CA ILE A 88 1.63 0.79 0.50
C ILE A 88 0.79 -0.37 -0.06
N GLU A 89 0.72 -0.52 -1.38
CA GLU A 89 0.03 -1.66 -2.01
C GLU A 89 0.80 -2.98 -1.77
N VAL A 90 2.15 -2.92 -1.76
CA VAL A 90 2.98 -4.06 -1.38
C VAL A 90 2.72 -4.43 0.08
N GLU A 91 2.70 -3.45 0.98
CA GLU A 91 2.49 -3.66 2.41
C GLU A 91 1.11 -4.28 2.70
N ARG A 92 0.06 -3.79 2.04
CA ARG A 92 -1.29 -4.39 2.13
C ARG A 92 -1.32 -5.84 1.63
N SER A 93 -0.62 -6.10 0.53
CA SER A 93 -0.53 -7.46 -0.02
C SER A 93 0.19 -8.41 0.92
N LEU A 94 1.30 -7.97 1.54
CA LEU A 94 2.09 -8.77 2.48
C LEU A 94 1.29 -9.20 3.73
N ARG A 95 0.25 -8.46 4.11
CA ARG A 95 -0.63 -8.81 5.24
C ARG A 95 -1.60 -9.94 4.94
N VAL A 96 -1.93 -10.15 3.68
CA VAL A 96 -2.96 -11.11 3.29
C VAL A 96 -2.39 -12.36 2.63
N ILE A 97 -1.08 -12.40 2.38
CA ILE A 97 -0.38 -13.58 1.87
C ILE A 97 0.20 -14.42 3.01
N ASP A 98 0.40 -15.69 2.73
CA ASP A 98 1.05 -16.63 3.64
C ASP A 98 2.52 -16.86 3.28
N GLY A 99 2.87 -16.73 2.00
CA GLY A 99 4.23 -16.83 1.50
C GLY A 99 4.49 -15.95 0.28
N MET A 100 5.74 -15.80 -0.12
CA MET A 100 6.14 -14.92 -1.21
C MET A 100 7.14 -15.60 -2.15
N VAL A 101 7.02 -15.31 -3.45
CA VAL A 101 8.04 -15.56 -4.46
C VAL A 101 8.79 -14.25 -4.72
N ALA A 102 10.05 -14.19 -4.35
CA ALA A 102 10.93 -13.07 -4.66
C ALA A 102 11.66 -13.34 -5.99
N VAL A 103 11.37 -12.54 -7.01
CA VAL A 103 11.96 -12.71 -8.35
C VAL A 103 13.15 -11.77 -8.51
N PHE A 104 14.32 -12.32 -8.81
CA PHE A 104 15.56 -11.60 -9.07
C PHE A 104 15.96 -11.72 -10.54
N CYS A 105 16.62 -10.71 -11.08
CA CYS A 105 17.20 -10.77 -12.41
C CYS A 105 18.61 -11.40 -12.33
N ALA A 106 18.88 -12.43 -13.13
CA ALA A 106 20.19 -13.08 -13.16
C ALA A 106 21.36 -12.16 -13.58
N VAL A 107 21.04 -11.01 -14.21
CA VAL A 107 22.02 -10.00 -14.65
C VAL A 107 22.11 -8.84 -13.65
N GLY A 108 20.97 -8.31 -13.19
CA GLY A 108 20.92 -7.16 -12.28
C GLY A 108 21.14 -7.54 -10.81
N GLY A 109 20.84 -8.77 -10.42
CA GLY A 109 20.99 -9.25 -9.05
C GLY A 109 20.04 -8.57 -8.07
N VAL A 110 20.58 -8.14 -6.93
CA VAL A 110 19.85 -7.41 -5.88
C VAL A 110 19.93 -5.92 -6.18
N GLU A 111 18.77 -5.29 -6.33
CA GLU A 111 18.61 -3.85 -6.56
C GLU A 111 17.95 -3.17 -5.33
N PRO A 112 18.05 -1.83 -5.17
CA PRO A 112 17.50 -1.13 -3.99
C PRO A 112 16.01 -1.39 -3.74
N GLN A 113 15.22 -1.58 -4.81
CA GLN A 113 13.80 -1.95 -4.68
C GLN A 113 13.63 -3.37 -4.13
N SER A 114 14.55 -4.29 -4.47
CA SER A 114 14.55 -5.65 -3.89
C SER A 114 14.76 -5.60 -2.37
N GLU A 115 15.67 -4.75 -1.87
CA GLU A 115 15.91 -4.55 -0.44
C GLU A 115 14.66 -4.00 0.26
N THR A 116 13.99 -3.01 -0.34
CA THR A 116 12.78 -2.41 0.24
C THR A 116 11.69 -3.46 0.44
N VAL A 117 11.39 -4.24 -0.60
CA VAL A 117 10.35 -5.29 -0.52
C VAL A 117 10.76 -6.43 0.41
N TRP A 118 12.07 -6.76 0.44
CA TRP A 118 12.61 -7.77 1.33
C TRP A 118 12.45 -7.37 2.80
N ASN A 119 12.82 -6.15 3.16
CA ASN A 119 12.67 -5.60 4.51
C ASN A 119 11.19 -5.53 4.95
N GLN A 120 10.28 -5.20 4.03
CA GLN A 120 8.84 -5.27 4.30
C GLN A 120 8.38 -6.71 4.58
N ALA A 121 8.85 -7.68 3.78
CA ALA A 121 8.51 -9.09 4.02
C ALA A 121 9.08 -9.60 5.36
N ASP A 122 10.24 -9.10 5.81
CA ASP A 122 10.79 -9.38 7.14
C ASP A 122 9.93 -8.79 8.26
N LYS A 123 9.50 -7.52 8.11
CA LYS A 123 8.58 -6.84 9.05
C LYS A 123 7.31 -7.66 9.29
N TYR A 124 6.74 -8.24 8.22
CA TYR A 124 5.51 -9.06 8.29
C TYR A 124 5.79 -10.55 8.47
N ARG A 125 7.05 -10.95 8.67
CA ARG A 125 7.48 -12.35 8.85
C ARG A 125 6.89 -13.28 7.78
N VAL A 126 7.01 -12.88 6.51
CA VAL A 126 6.50 -13.65 5.37
C VAL A 126 7.56 -14.63 4.88
N PRO A 127 7.33 -15.96 4.98
CA PRO A 127 8.20 -16.96 4.39
C PRO A 127 8.31 -16.80 2.88
N ARG A 128 9.49 -17.05 2.33
CA ARG A 128 9.74 -16.78 0.91
C ARG A 128 10.63 -17.81 0.25
N ILE A 129 10.45 -17.93 -1.06
CA ILE A 129 11.39 -18.60 -1.98
C ILE A 129 11.88 -17.58 -2.99
N ALA A 130 13.10 -17.75 -3.48
CA ALA A 130 13.68 -16.86 -4.48
C ALA A 130 13.70 -17.56 -5.85
N PHE A 131 13.40 -16.79 -6.90
CA PHE A 131 13.47 -17.27 -8.29
C PHE A 131 14.38 -16.34 -9.09
N VAL A 132 15.58 -16.85 -9.45
CA VAL A 132 16.54 -16.14 -10.29
C VAL A 132 16.13 -16.32 -11.75
N ASN A 133 15.52 -15.29 -12.30
CA ASN A 133 14.94 -15.24 -13.65
C ASN A 133 15.93 -14.68 -14.67
N LYS A 134 15.63 -14.87 -15.95
CA LYS A 134 16.43 -14.39 -17.09
C LYS A 134 17.82 -15.04 -17.19
N MET A 135 17.93 -16.31 -16.81
CA MET A 135 19.16 -17.09 -16.95
C MET A 135 19.66 -17.21 -18.42
N ASP A 136 18.77 -16.88 -19.38
CA ASP A 136 19.04 -16.88 -20.83
C ASP A 136 19.62 -15.55 -21.35
N ARG A 137 19.82 -14.55 -20.50
CA ARG A 137 20.36 -13.24 -20.87
C ARG A 137 21.88 -13.22 -20.76
N THR A 138 22.53 -12.44 -21.64
CA THR A 138 23.98 -12.20 -21.57
C THR A 138 24.35 -11.54 -20.26
N GLY A 139 25.36 -12.04 -19.57
CA GLY A 139 25.80 -11.60 -18.25
C GLY A 139 25.04 -12.27 -17.09
N ALA A 140 24.21 -13.29 -17.34
CA ALA A 140 23.50 -14.00 -16.29
C ALA A 140 24.46 -14.84 -15.42
N ASP A 141 24.46 -14.57 -14.10
CA ASP A 141 25.24 -15.29 -13.10
C ASP A 141 24.38 -15.65 -11.88
N PHE A 142 24.04 -16.93 -11.77
CA PHE A 142 23.23 -17.44 -10.65
C PHE A 142 23.95 -17.33 -9.30
N ASN A 143 25.24 -17.68 -9.26
CA ASN A 143 26.00 -17.71 -8.02
C ASN A 143 26.23 -16.29 -7.48
N GLU A 144 26.47 -15.33 -8.36
CA GLU A 144 26.61 -13.92 -7.97
C GLU A 144 25.31 -13.40 -7.33
N VAL A 145 24.13 -13.72 -7.90
CA VAL A 145 22.84 -13.34 -7.31
C VAL A 145 22.66 -13.95 -5.92
N VAL A 146 22.99 -15.25 -5.75
CA VAL A 146 22.92 -15.93 -4.44
C VAL A 146 23.86 -15.24 -3.42
N ASN A 147 25.09 -14.89 -3.84
CA ASN A 147 26.02 -14.16 -3.00
C ASN A 147 25.50 -12.78 -2.60
N GLN A 148 24.93 -12.04 -3.53
CA GLN A 148 24.32 -10.74 -3.27
C GLN A 148 23.14 -10.84 -2.31
N MET A 149 22.28 -11.86 -2.44
CA MET A 149 21.19 -12.11 -1.50
C MET A 149 21.71 -12.32 -0.07
N ASN A 150 22.81 -13.06 0.10
CA ASN A 150 23.41 -13.28 1.40
C ASN A 150 24.05 -12.00 1.96
N ASN A 151 24.79 -11.26 1.13
CA ASN A 151 25.57 -10.11 1.56
C ASN A 151 24.71 -8.84 1.80
N TYR A 152 23.71 -8.58 0.96
CA TYR A 152 22.90 -7.36 1.02
C TYR A 152 21.58 -7.56 1.75
N LEU A 153 20.97 -8.76 1.62
CA LEU A 153 19.65 -9.03 2.21
C LEU A 153 19.74 -9.88 3.50
N GLY A 154 20.88 -10.45 3.82
CA GLY A 154 21.02 -11.41 4.94
C GLY A 154 20.12 -12.63 4.78
N ALA A 155 19.85 -13.04 3.53
CA ALA A 155 18.76 -13.93 3.17
C ALA A 155 18.93 -15.39 3.62
N ASN A 156 20.12 -15.82 4.05
CA ASN A 156 20.49 -17.22 4.20
C ASN A 156 20.01 -18.05 3.00
N ALA A 157 20.42 -17.57 1.80
CA ALA A 157 19.97 -18.11 0.53
C ALA A 157 20.52 -19.53 0.33
N LEU A 158 19.61 -20.47 0.10
CA LEU A 158 19.92 -21.89 -0.02
C LEU A 158 19.56 -22.39 -1.44
N PRO A 159 20.54 -22.52 -2.36
CA PRO A 159 20.28 -23.09 -3.67
C PRO A 159 19.74 -24.51 -3.57
N ILE A 160 18.56 -24.75 -4.14
CA ILE A 160 17.96 -26.09 -4.28
C ILE A 160 18.04 -26.58 -5.73
N GLN A 161 18.57 -25.76 -6.62
CA GLN A 161 18.82 -26.06 -8.01
C GLN A 161 20.17 -25.48 -8.45
N LEU A 162 20.78 -26.11 -9.47
CA LEU A 162 21.92 -25.56 -10.19
C LEU A 162 21.56 -25.39 -11.68
N PRO A 163 21.92 -24.26 -12.32
CA PRO A 163 21.67 -24.08 -13.74
C PRO A 163 22.53 -25.04 -14.61
N ILE A 164 21.96 -25.56 -15.69
CA ILE A 164 22.67 -26.29 -16.75
C ILE A 164 22.93 -25.30 -17.88
N GLY A 165 24.16 -24.80 -17.96
CA GLY A 165 24.54 -23.71 -18.84
C GLY A 165 24.09 -22.35 -18.34
N SER A 166 24.47 -21.29 -19.04
CA SER A 166 24.08 -19.90 -18.78
C SER A 166 23.93 -19.19 -20.12
N GLU A 167 23.27 -18.04 -20.10
CA GLU A 167 23.03 -17.20 -21.27
C GLU A 167 22.37 -18.01 -22.42
N ASN A 168 22.94 -17.95 -23.64
CA ASN A 168 22.46 -18.67 -24.80
C ASN A 168 22.57 -20.21 -24.68
N THR A 169 23.38 -20.69 -23.75
CA THR A 169 23.56 -22.12 -23.48
C THR A 169 22.67 -22.64 -22.35
N PHE A 170 21.83 -21.80 -21.72
CA PHE A 170 20.93 -22.21 -20.67
C PHE A 170 19.88 -23.20 -21.17
N GLN A 171 19.98 -24.47 -20.76
CA GLN A 171 19.10 -25.56 -21.19
C GLN A 171 18.06 -25.93 -20.12
N GLY A 172 18.44 -25.85 -18.85
CA GLY A 172 17.61 -26.30 -17.74
C GLY A 172 18.35 -26.17 -16.41
N MET A 173 18.02 -27.04 -15.47
CA MET A 173 18.63 -27.04 -14.13
C MET A 173 18.77 -28.46 -13.60
N ILE A 174 19.67 -28.62 -12.64
CA ILE A 174 19.78 -29.81 -11.81
C ILE A 174 18.95 -29.56 -10.56
N ASP A 175 18.03 -30.46 -10.28
CA ASP A 175 17.33 -30.52 -9.01
C ASP A 175 18.22 -31.19 -7.95
N LEU A 176 18.64 -30.48 -6.94
CA LEU A 176 19.51 -30.96 -5.86
C LEU A 176 18.76 -31.84 -4.86
N VAL A 177 17.45 -31.75 -4.80
CA VAL A 177 16.60 -32.54 -3.89
C VAL A 177 16.41 -33.94 -4.44
N GLY A 178 15.99 -34.08 -5.69
CA GLY A 178 15.81 -35.37 -6.37
C GLY A 178 17.02 -35.90 -7.12
N MET A 179 18.12 -35.11 -7.20
CA MET A 179 19.35 -35.45 -7.96
C MET A 179 19.05 -35.85 -9.40
N LYS A 180 18.32 -35.03 -10.12
CA LYS A 180 17.96 -35.21 -11.53
C LYS A 180 18.27 -33.96 -12.34
N ALA A 181 18.62 -34.15 -13.60
CA ALA A 181 18.69 -33.05 -14.56
C ALA A 181 17.31 -32.84 -15.19
N ILE A 182 16.87 -31.58 -15.25
CA ILE A 182 15.58 -31.18 -15.81
C ILE A 182 15.81 -30.18 -16.91
N THR A 183 15.45 -30.58 -18.13
CA THR A 183 15.49 -29.73 -19.32
C THR A 183 14.08 -29.51 -19.86
N PHE A 184 13.92 -28.60 -20.79
CA PHE A 184 12.62 -28.21 -21.30
C PHE A 184 12.59 -28.25 -22.83
N SER A 185 11.52 -28.83 -23.39
CA SER A 185 11.20 -28.77 -24.80
C SER A 185 9.81 -28.11 -24.92
N GLU A 186 9.75 -26.92 -25.52
CA GLU A 186 8.54 -26.11 -25.64
C GLU A 186 7.72 -25.98 -24.35
N LYS A 187 6.88 -26.98 -24.02
CA LYS A 187 5.97 -26.98 -22.85
C LYS A 187 6.26 -28.13 -21.88
N GLU A 188 7.04 -29.11 -22.30
CA GLU A 188 7.26 -30.32 -21.51
C GLU A 188 8.58 -30.24 -20.74
N ARG A 189 8.55 -30.68 -19.49
CA ARG A 189 9.76 -30.92 -18.71
C ARG A 189 10.27 -32.34 -19.03
N ILE A 190 11.54 -32.44 -19.29
CA ILE A 190 12.23 -33.70 -19.55
C ILE A 190 13.15 -33.98 -18.37
N VAL A 191 12.90 -35.06 -17.66
CA VAL A 191 13.72 -35.50 -16.52
C VAL A 191 14.71 -36.56 -17.00
N SER A 192 15.97 -36.35 -16.68
CA SER A 192 17.06 -37.25 -17.05
C SER A 192 18.10 -37.38 -15.95
N GLU A 193 19.03 -38.31 -16.10
CA GLU A 193 20.19 -38.39 -15.22
C GLU A 193 21.09 -37.16 -15.40
N ILE A 194 21.81 -36.80 -14.34
CA ILE A 194 22.74 -35.66 -14.37
C ILE A 194 23.91 -36.01 -15.31
N PRO A 195 24.28 -35.12 -16.25
CA PRO A 195 25.46 -35.31 -17.09
C PRO A 195 26.72 -35.55 -16.27
N ASP A 196 27.57 -36.47 -16.69
CA ASP A 196 28.76 -36.89 -15.93
C ASP A 196 29.68 -35.73 -15.56
N GLU A 197 29.79 -34.72 -16.46
CA GLU A 197 30.58 -33.50 -16.25
C GLU A 197 30.06 -32.64 -15.08
N LEU A 198 28.76 -32.71 -14.76
CA LEU A 198 28.11 -31.92 -13.73
C LEU A 198 27.87 -32.68 -12.42
N LYS A 199 28.06 -34.01 -12.41
CA LYS A 199 27.81 -34.85 -11.24
C LYS A 199 28.60 -34.41 -10.01
N ALA A 200 29.91 -34.13 -10.19
CA ALA A 200 30.76 -33.69 -9.07
C ALA A 200 30.28 -32.36 -8.45
N GLN A 201 29.92 -31.41 -9.31
CA GLN A 201 29.38 -30.11 -8.86
C GLN A 201 28.01 -30.28 -8.18
N ALA A 202 27.13 -31.11 -8.73
CA ALA A 202 25.81 -31.38 -8.13
C ALA A 202 25.94 -32.06 -6.77
N MET A 203 26.85 -33.03 -6.62
CA MET A 203 27.15 -33.70 -5.35
C MET A 203 27.66 -32.71 -4.30
N GLN A 204 28.59 -31.85 -4.68
CA GLN A 204 29.12 -30.82 -3.78
C GLN A 204 28.01 -29.85 -3.32
N ALA A 205 27.16 -29.41 -4.23
CA ALA A 205 26.03 -28.51 -3.92
C ALA A 205 24.96 -29.20 -3.05
N ARG A 206 24.67 -30.48 -3.30
CA ARG A 206 23.77 -31.27 -2.44
C ARG A 206 24.34 -31.44 -1.04
N ASN A 207 25.63 -31.75 -0.91
CA ASN A 207 26.27 -31.85 0.40
C ASN A 207 26.20 -30.53 1.17
N PHE A 208 26.41 -29.40 0.52
CA PHE A 208 26.22 -28.07 1.13
C PHE A 208 24.77 -27.84 1.56
N LEU A 209 23.79 -28.24 0.73
CA LEU A 209 22.37 -28.17 1.06
C LEU A 209 22.06 -28.99 2.33
N ILE A 210 22.55 -30.24 2.39
CA ILE A 210 22.36 -31.15 3.55
C ILE A 210 23.04 -30.57 4.79
N GLU A 211 24.29 -30.14 4.71
CA GLU A 211 25.05 -29.51 5.81
C GLU A 211 24.27 -28.33 6.39
N LYS A 212 23.77 -27.42 5.56
CA LYS A 212 22.98 -26.28 6.02
C LYS A 212 21.65 -26.66 6.67
N LEU A 213 20.99 -27.69 6.20
CA LEU A 213 19.72 -28.15 6.77
C LEU A 213 19.91 -29.00 8.05
N ALA A 214 21.08 -29.60 8.22
CA ALA A 214 21.43 -30.33 9.45
C ALA A 214 21.42 -29.41 10.69
N ASP A 215 21.68 -28.12 10.52
CA ASP A 215 21.57 -27.14 11.61
C ASP A 215 20.13 -26.93 12.11
N TYR A 216 19.12 -27.33 11.32
CA TYR A 216 17.71 -27.03 11.56
C TYR A 216 16.78 -28.25 11.66
N ASN A 217 17.26 -29.45 11.30
CA ASN A 217 16.44 -30.64 11.28
C ASN A 217 17.24 -31.88 11.78
N ASP A 218 16.78 -32.49 12.88
CA ASP A 218 17.48 -33.58 13.57
C ASP A 218 17.69 -34.81 12.68
N LYS A 219 16.70 -35.16 11.82
CA LYS A 219 16.82 -36.32 10.92
C LYS A 219 17.87 -36.09 9.85
N VAL A 220 17.97 -34.86 9.33
CA VAL A 220 19.00 -34.52 8.36
C VAL A 220 20.37 -34.52 9.05
N ALA A 221 20.46 -34.03 10.28
CA ALA A 221 21.67 -34.04 11.08
C ALA A 221 22.16 -35.47 11.37
N GLU A 222 21.27 -36.40 11.72
CA GLU A 222 21.63 -37.82 11.91
C GLU A 222 22.22 -38.41 10.63
N CYS A 223 21.54 -38.27 9.47
CA CYS A 223 22.05 -38.77 8.20
C CYS A 223 23.40 -38.13 7.83
N TYR A 224 23.58 -36.82 8.08
CA TYR A 224 24.83 -36.12 7.80
C TYR A 224 25.98 -36.63 8.65
N LEU A 225 25.77 -36.88 9.95
CA LEU A 225 26.77 -37.41 10.87
C LEU A 225 27.13 -38.87 10.60
N GLU A 226 26.16 -39.67 10.13
CA GLU A 226 26.35 -41.07 9.78
C GLU A 226 26.87 -41.26 8.33
N GLU A 227 27.08 -40.18 7.59
CA GLU A 227 27.48 -40.19 6.18
C GLU A 227 26.54 -41.03 5.28
N THR A 228 25.24 -41.04 5.64
CA THR A 228 24.21 -41.73 4.88
C THR A 228 23.45 -40.77 3.97
N ASP A 229 22.86 -41.28 2.85
CA ASP A 229 22.06 -40.42 1.99
C ASP A 229 20.74 -40.00 2.64
N VAL A 230 20.34 -38.76 2.42
CA VAL A 230 19.08 -38.22 2.96
C VAL A 230 17.95 -38.48 1.95
N ASP A 231 16.88 -39.12 2.43
CA ASP A 231 15.68 -39.36 1.64
C ASP A 231 15.07 -38.05 1.10
N GLU A 232 14.55 -38.08 -0.13
CA GLU A 232 13.98 -36.91 -0.81
C GLU A 232 12.83 -36.27 0.00
N ASP A 233 11.94 -37.08 0.59
CA ASP A 233 10.80 -36.58 1.36
C ASP A 233 11.27 -35.93 2.67
N VAL A 234 12.28 -36.50 3.32
CA VAL A 234 12.90 -35.91 4.53
C VAL A 234 13.53 -34.57 4.20
N LEU A 235 14.25 -34.48 3.06
CA LEU A 235 14.89 -33.26 2.63
C LEU A 235 13.87 -32.17 2.26
N LYS A 236 12.78 -32.53 1.55
CA LYS A 236 11.67 -31.63 1.26
C LYS A 236 11.01 -31.09 2.53
N GLN A 237 10.77 -31.97 3.51
CA GLN A 237 10.21 -31.56 4.78
C GLN A 237 11.13 -30.59 5.53
N ALA A 238 12.44 -30.89 5.59
CA ALA A 238 13.42 -30.03 6.24
C ALA A 238 13.51 -28.63 5.58
N ILE A 239 13.55 -28.58 4.24
CA ILE A 239 13.50 -27.31 3.50
C ILE A 239 12.23 -26.53 3.84
N ARG A 240 11.07 -27.19 3.81
CA ARG A 240 9.79 -26.55 4.15
C ARG A 240 9.79 -25.98 5.56
N GLU A 241 10.16 -26.77 6.57
CA GLU A 241 10.19 -26.33 7.98
C GLU A 241 11.12 -25.14 8.19
N ALA A 242 12.34 -25.20 7.61
CA ALA A 242 13.30 -24.13 7.69
C ALA A 242 12.81 -22.85 6.97
N THR A 243 12.12 -23.00 5.83
CA THR A 243 11.53 -21.88 5.08
C THR A 243 10.41 -21.21 5.88
N ILE A 244 9.48 -21.99 6.43
CA ILE A 244 8.35 -21.46 7.22
C ILE A 244 8.84 -20.74 8.48
N LYS A 245 9.91 -21.24 9.10
CA LYS A 245 10.55 -20.61 10.29
C LYS A 245 11.44 -19.42 9.93
N LEU A 246 11.56 -19.04 8.64
CA LEU A 246 12.42 -17.96 8.14
C LEU A 246 13.93 -18.19 8.41
N LEU A 247 14.35 -19.44 8.49
CA LEU A 247 15.76 -19.80 8.75
C LEU A 247 16.57 -19.85 7.46
N VAL A 248 15.93 -20.23 6.36
CA VAL A 248 16.54 -20.29 5.02
C VAL A 248 15.59 -19.74 3.96
N THR A 249 16.15 -19.32 2.84
CA THR A 249 15.41 -18.95 1.63
C THR A 249 15.82 -19.89 0.49
N PRO A 250 14.97 -20.84 0.08
CA PRO A 250 15.25 -21.70 -1.07
C PRO A 250 15.39 -20.88 -2.34
N VAL A 251 16.43 -21.14 -3.14
CA VAL A 251 16.70 -20.43 -4.39
C VAL A 251 16.57 -21.36 -5.58
N LEU A 252 15.72 -20.96 -6.52
CA LEU A 252 15.50 -21.61 -7.80
C LEU A 252 16.01 -20.73 -8.93
N CYS A 253 16.18 -21.31 -10.13
CA CYS A 253 16.57 -20.55 -11.31
C CYS A 253 15.68 -20.87 -12.52
N GLY A 254 15.65 -19.95 -13.49
CA GLY A 254 14.90 -20.17 -14.72
C GLY A 254 14.97 -19.03 -15.72
N ALA A 255 14.22 -19.20 -16.81
CA ALA A 255 14.04 -18.22 -17.86
C ALA A 255 12.54 -18.20 -18.23
N ALA A 256 11.77 -17.38 -17.52
CA ALA A 256 10.31 -17.33 -17.65
C ALA A 256 9.87 -17.06 -19.09
N TYR A 257 10.53 -16.14 -19.79
CA TYR A 257 10.22 -15.84 -21.19
C TYR A 257 10.36 -17.06 -22.12
N LYS A 258 11.31 -17.96 -21.81
CA LYS A 258 11.52 -19.22 -22.53
C LYS A 258 10.75 -20.40 -21.92
N ASN A 259 9.82 -20.18 -21.02
CA ASN A 259 9.02 -21.18 -20.31
C ASN A 259 9.86 -22.20 -19.50
N LYS A 260 11.09 -21.86 -19.11
CA LYS A 260 11.99 -22.75 -18.37
C LYS A 260 11.95 -22.46 -16.87
N GLY A 261 11.72 -23.49 -16.04
CA GLY A 261 11.74 -23.41 -14.58
C GLY A 261 10.41 -23.09 -13.90
N ILE A 262 9.37 -22.67 -14.62
CA ILE A 262 8.09 -22.23 -14.03
C ILE A 262 7.33 -23.39 -13.38
N GLN A 263 7.32 -24.58 -13.99
CA GLN A 263 6.65 -25.75 -13.40
C GLN A 263 7.33 -26.16 -12.08
N LEU A 264 8.66 -26.06 -12.00
CA LEU A 264 9.43 -26.33 -10.78
C LEU A 264 9.19 -25.23 -9.72
N LEU A 265 9.00 -23.99 -10.13
CA LEU A 265 8.58 -22.92 -9.23
C LEU A 265 7.19 -23.19 -8.64
N LEU A 266 6.24 -23.69 -9.45
CA LEU A 266 4.91 -24.09 -8.99
C LEU A 266 4.98 -25.28 -8.01
N ASP A 267 5.83 -26.28 -8.27
CA ASP A 267 6.09 -27.39 -7.36
C ASP A 267 6.68 -26.85 -6.04
N ALA A 268 7.68 -25.98 -6.09
CA ALA A 268 8.30 -25.36 -4.90
C ALA A 268 7.33 -24.49 -4.09
N ILE A 269 6.38 -23.79 -4.73
CA ILE A 269 5.32 -23.06 -4.04
C ILE A 269 4.47 -24.01 -3.19
N VAL A 270 4.10 -25.15 -3.76
CA VAL A 270 3.30 -26.17 -3.07
C VAL A 270 4.10 -26.84 -1.96
N ASP A 271 5.36 -27.21 -2.25
CA ASP A 271 6.18 -28.01 -1.33
C ASP A 271 6.74 -27.18 -0.17
N TYR A 272 7.18 -25.94 -0.40
CA TYR A 272 7.98 -25.20 0.57
C TYR A 272 7.26 -24.00 1.21
N LEU A 273 6.28 -23.38 0.54
CA LEU A 273 5.58 -22.24 1.12
C LEU A 273 4.40 -22.68 2.01
N PRO A 274 4.10 -21.91 3.08
CA PRO A 274 3.09 -22.29 4.06
C PRO A 274 1.66 -22.23 3.51
N SER A 275 0.81 -23.04 4.12
CA SER A 275 -0.63 -22.85 4.11
C SER A 275 -1.06 -21.92 5.25
N PRO A 276 -2.31 -21.43 5.29
CA PRO A 276 -2.81 -20.65 6.42
C PRO A 276 -2.67 -21.37 7.77
N THR A 277 -2.81 -22.70 7.79
CA THR A 277 -2.66 -23.50 9.01
C THR A 277 -1.22 -23.61 9.50
N ASP A 278 -0.23 -23.58 8.60
CA ASP A 278 1.19 -23.61 8.97
C ASP A 278 1.65 -22.30 9.60
N LYS A 279 1.03 -21.18 9.20
CA LYS A 279 1.33 -19.85 9.77
C LYS A 279 0.78 -19.69 11.18
N GLY A 280 -0.21 -20.49 11.55
CA GLY A 280 -0.81 -20.51 12.89
C GLY A 280 -1.76 -19.36 13.17
N ALA A 281 -1.91 -18.99 14.44
CA ALA A 281 -2.81 -17.94 14.87
C ALA A 281 -2.36 -16.55 14.40
N VAL A 282 -3.32 -15.76 13.94
CA VAL A 282 -3.12 -14.34 13.61
C VAL A 282 -3.45 -13.51 14.84
N ILE A 283 -2.61 -12.51 15.12
CA ILE A 283 -2.84 -11.57 16.21
C ILE A 283 -3.84 -10.51 15.74
N ALA A 284 -4.86 -10.29 16.56
CA ALA A 284 -5.82 -9.20 16.45
C ALA A 284 -5.89 -8.44 17.77
N HIS A 285 -6.54 -7.31 17.78
CA HIS A 285 -6.75 -6.47 18.96
C HIS A 285 -8.23 -6.43 19.33
N ASP A 286 -8.49 -6.20 20.60
CA ASP A 286 -9.83 -5.90 21.07
C ASP A 286 -10.21 -4.47 20.60
N PRO A 287 -11.36 -4.26 19.96
CA PRO A 287 -11.73 -2.92 19.49
C PRO A 287 -11.86 -1.85 20.59
N ASP A 288 -12.16 -2.28 21.81
CA ASP A 288 -12.36 -1.40 22.97
C ASP A 288 -11.07 -1.22 23.79
N ASP A 289 -10.04 -2.06 23.55
CA ASP A 289 -8.76 -2.04 24.27
C ASP A 289 -7.62 -2.52 23.33
N GLU A 290 -6.97 -1.57 22.66
CA GLU A 290 -5.91 -1.84 21.70
C GLU A 290 -4.68 -2.56 22.29
N GLU A 291 -4.46 -2.47 23.62
CA GLU A 291 -3.36 -3.19 24.27
C GLU A 291 -3.68 -4.68 24.44
N LYS A 292 -4.96 -5.05 24.42
CA LYS A 292 -5.41 -6.43 24.54
C LYS A 292 -5.36 -7.18 23.22
N THR A 293 -4.43 -8.12 23.12
CA THR A 293 -4.28 -8.98 21.96
C THR A 293 -5.16 -10.22 22.02
N LEU A 294 -5.72 -10.59 20.87
CA LEU A 294 -6.53 -11.78 20.65
C LEU A 294 -5.85 -12.68 19.61
N GLN A 295 -5.93 -13.99 19.77
CA GLN A 295 -5.41 -14.95 18.80
C GLN A 295 -6.54 -15.53 17.96
N ILE A 296 -6.46 -15.36 16.65
CA ILE A 296 -7.45 -15.86 15.69
C ILE A 296 -6.86 -17.08 14.99
N GLN A 297 -7.49 -18.25 15.21
CA GLN A 297 -7.07 -19.49 14.57
C GLN A 297 -7.68 -19.60 13.16
N PRO A 298 -6.91 -20.07 12.16
CA PRO A 298 -7.41 -20.29 10.79
C PRO A 298 -8.29 -21.54 10.74
N SER A 299 -9.48 -21.45 11.33
CA SER A 299 -10.44 -22.54 11.46
C SER A 299 -11.82 -22.13 10.97
N LEU A 300 -12.54 -23.08 10.36
CA LEU A 300 -13.93 -22.89 9.91
C LEU A 300 -14.94 -22.84 11.08
N ASN A 301 -14.54 -23.28 12.27
CA ASN A 301 -15.41 -23.34 13.45
C ASN A 301 -15.29 -22.12 14.36
N GLU A 302 -14.31 -21.25 14.09
CA GLU A 302 -14.14 -19.98 14.81
C GLU A 302 -15.14 -18.92 14.32
N PRO A 303 -15.40 -17.86 15.11
CA PRO A 303 -16.14 -16.70 14.66
C PRO A 303 -15.52 -16.11 13.40
N PHE A 304 -16.37 -15.56 12.52
CA PHE A 304 -15.90 -14.98 11.26
C PHE A 304 -15.03 -13.75 11.51
N SER A 305 -13.87 -13.70 10.85
CA SER A 305 -13.04 -12.52 10.76
C SER A 305 -12.34 -12.43 9.40
N ALA A 306 -12.27 -11.22 8.84
CA ALA A 306 -11.66 -10.95 7.54
C ALA A 306 -11.12 -9.53 7.48
N LEU A 307 -10.09 -9.32 6.65
CA LEU A 307 -9.52 -8.02 6.32
C LEU A 307 -9.88 -7.64 4.88
N ALA A 308 -10.46 -6.46 4.71
CA ALA A 308 -10.67 -5.86 3.40
C ALA A 308 -9.35 -5.18 2.95
N PHE A 309 -8.65 -5.78 2.02
CA PHE A 309 -7.31 -5.31 1.63
C PHE A 309 -7.29 -4.51 0.31
N LYS A 310 -8.35 -4.62 -0.50
CA LYS A 310 -8.45 -3.91 -1.77
C LYS A 310 -9.90 -3.65 -2.16
N LEU A 311 -10.15 -2.47 -2.73
CA LEU A 311 -11.40 -2.11 -3.40
C LEU A 311 -11.15 -1.86 -4.88
N ILE A 312 -12.10 -2.26 -5.71
CA ILE A 312 -12.12 -1.93 -7.15
C ILE A 312 -13.53 -1.46 -7.51
N ASN A 313 -13.63 -0.32 -8.16
CA ASN A 313 -14.88 0.16 -8.74
C ASN A 313 -15.00 -0.32 -10.20
N ASP A 314 -15.84 -1.33 -10.41
CA ASP A 314 -16.11 -1.87 -11.74
C ASP A 314 -17.36 -1.16 -12.32
N PRO A 315 -17.31 -0.64 -13.57
CA PRO A 315 -18.43 0.09 -14.18
C PRO A 315 -19.71 -0.74 -14.31
N TYR A 316 -19.61 -2.07 -14.38
CA TYR A 316 -20.74 -2.98 -14.62
C TYR A 316 -21.27 -3.65 -13.36
N VAL A 317 -20.39 -3.97 -12.42
CA VAL A 317 -20.72 -4.74 -11.20
C VAL A 317 -20.81 -3.83 -9.97
N GLY A 318 -20.24 -2.63 -10.07
CA GLY A 318 -20.11 -1.70 -8.96
C GLY A 318 -18.87 -1.98 -8.09
N GLN A 319 -18.92 -1.52 -6.85
CA GLN A 319 -17.81 -1.70 -5.91
C GLN A 319 -17.62 -3.17 -5.56
N GLN A 320 -16.40 -3.66 -5.75
CA GLN A 320 -15.93 -4.98 -5.34
C GLN A 320 -14.93 -4.81 -4.20
N THR A 321 -15.18 -5.50 -3.10
CA THR A 321 -14.32 -5.48 -1.92
C THR A 321 -13.60 -6.82 -1.82
N PHE A 322 -12.29 -6.82 -2.01
CA PHE A 322 -11.45 -8.01 -1.85
C PHE A 322 -11.14 -8.20 -0.37
N ILE A 323 -11.44 -9.39 0.13
CA ILE A 323 -11.19 -9.75 1.52
C ILE A 323 -10.33 -11.01 1.64
N ARG A 324 -9.50 -11.05 2.68
CA ARG A 324 -8.87 -12.27 3.19
C ARG A 324 -9.64 -12.74 4.42
N ILE A 325 -10.18 -13.95 4.39
CA ILE A 325 -10.83 -14.56 5.53
C ILE A 325 -9.76 -15.22 6.41
N PHE A 326 -9.67 -14.81 7.67
CA PHE A 326 -8.74 -15.38 8.63
C PHE A 326 -9.38 -16.50 9.44
N SER A 327 -10.66 -16.38 9.81
CA SER A 327 -11.40 -17.38 10.56
C SER A 327 -12.87 -17.46 10.15
N GLY A 328 -13.50 -18.57 10.48
CA GLY A 328 -14.93 -18.77 10.28
C GLY A 328 -15.35 -19.08 8.85
N LYS A 329 -16.65 -18.96 8.62
CA LYS A 329 -17.30 -19.17 7.32
C LYS A 329 -18.12 -17.95 6.95
N LEU A 330 -18.19 -17.70 5.67
CA LEU A 330 -19.00 -16.65 5.06
C LEU A 330 -19.98 -17.25 4.10
N SER A 331 -21.25 -16.81 4.18
CA SER A 331 -22.29 -17.19 3.23
C SER A 331 -22.95 -15.94 2.61
N SER A 332 -23.42 -16.08 1.39
CA SER A 332 -24.18 -15.02 0.74
C SER A 332 -25.39 -14.62 1.59
N GLY A 333 -25.64 -13.31 1.72
CA GLY A 333 -26.70 -12.75 2.55
C GLY A 333 -26.40 -12.62 4.05
N MET A 334 -25.24 -13.08 4.52
CA MET A 334 -24.79 -12.90 5.89
C MET A 334 -24.57 -11.42 6.22
N SER A 335 -24.83 -11.02 7.45
CA SER A 335 -24.50 -9.68 7.95
C SER A 335 -23.11 -9.71 8.57
N LEU A 336 -22.25 -8.77 8.18
CA LEU A 336 -20.90 -8.60 8.71
C LEU A 336 -20.81 -7.26 9.43
N TYR A 337 -20.16 -7.25 10.57
CA TYR A 337 -19.86 -6.04 11.32
C TYR A 337 -18.53 -5.46 10.87
N ASN A 338 -18.56 -4.21 10.40
CA ASN A 338 -17.36 -3.42 10.09
C ASN A 338 -16.93 -2.69 11.37
N VAL A 339 -15.88 -3.16 12.00
CA VAL A 339 -15.37 -2.66 13.27
C VAL A 339 -14.92 -1.21 13.17
N ASN A 340 -14.19 -0.87 12.11
CA ASN A 340 -13.64 0.48 11.89
C ASN A 340 -14.73 1.54 11.69
N LYS A 341 -15.93 1.14 11.24
CA LYS A 341 -17.06 2.03 10.98
C LYS A 341 -18.18 1.92 12.02
N GLY A 342 -18.15 0.92 12.89
CA GLY A 342 -19.22 0.65 13.84
C GLY A 342 -20.56 0.35 13.18
N LYS A 343 -20.55 -0.33 12.01
CA LYS A 343 -21.76 -0.57 11.20
C LYS A 343 -21.79 -1.99 10.67
N SER A 344 -22.98 -2.59 10.65
CA SER A 344 -23.22 -3.88 10.02
C SER A 344 -23.65 -3.73 8.56
N GLU A 345 -23.09 -4.55 7.69
CA GLU A 345 -23.37 -4.59 6.25
C GLU A 345 -23.75 -5.99 5.81
N ARG A 346 -24.70 -6.07 4.87
CA ARG A 346 -25.13 -7.36 4.33
C ARG A 346 -24.32 -7.72 3.08
N VAL A 347 -23.72 -8.91 3.10
CA VAL A 347 -23.01 -9.46 1.93
C VAL A 347 -24.01 -9.74 0.81
N GLY A 348 -23.78 -9.16 -0.36
CA GLY A 348 -24.56 -9.43 -1.56
C GLY A 348 -24.10 -10.72 -2.22
N ARG A 349 -23.25 -10.61 -3.23
CA ARG A 349 -22.67 -11.76 -3.94
C ARG A 349 -21.22 -11.96 -3.58
N ILE A 350 -20.77 -13.21 -3.62
CA ILE A 350 -19.40 -13.64 -3.34
C ILE A 350 -18.78 -14.17 -4.62
N PHE A 351 -17.58 -13.70 -4.97
CA PHE A 351 -16.88 -14.12 -6.17
C PHE A 351 -15.48 -14.65 -5.85
N ARG A 352 -15.11 -15.75 -6.49
CA ARG A 352 -13.73 -16.18 -6.63
C ARG A 352 -13.20 -15.69 -7.97
N ILE A 353 -12.04 -15.07 -7.98
CA ILE A 353 -11.48 -14.47 -9.18
C ILE A 353 -10.58 -15.49 -9.90
N LYS A 354 -10.93 -15.84 -11.13
CA LYS A 354 -10.17 -16.71 -12.02
C LYS A 354 -9.82 -15.94 -13.29
N ALA A 355 -8.66 -15.33 -13.33
CA ALA A 355 -8.23 -14.47 -14.45
C ALA A 355 -9.30 -13.39 -14.79
N LYS A 356 -9.83 -13.44 -16.03
CA LYS A 356 -10.90 -12.54 -16.50
C LYS A 356 -12.30 -13.00 -16.10
N GLU A 357 -12.44 -14.21 -15.55
CA GLU A 357 -13.71 -14.80 -15.16
C GLU A 357 -13.95 -14.65 -13.66
N ARG A 358 -15.20 -14.42 -13.30
CA ARG A 358 -15.67 -14.34 -11.91
C ARG A 358 -16.56 -15.53 -11.65
N GLU A 359 -16.12 -16.44 -10.81
CA GLU A 359 -16.94 -17.57 -10.36
C GLU A 359 -17.79 -17.13 -9.17
N GLU A 360 -19.09 -17.03 -9.34
CA GLU A 360 -20.01 -16.78 -8.23
C GLU A 360 -20.09 -18.00 -7.33
N ILE A 361 -19.86 -17.82 -6.03
CA ILE A 361 -19.89 -18.87 -5.03
C ILE A 361 -20.86 -18.48 -3.90
N ASN A 362 -21.47 -19.49 -3.24
CA ASN A 362 -22.41 -19.23 -2.15
C ASN A 362 -21.73 -19.16 -0.79
N GLU A 363 -20.58 -19.80 -0.64
CA GLU A 363 -19.84 -19.90 0.63
C GLU A 363 -18.34 -19.82 0.41
N ALA A 364 -17.66 -19.24 1.39
CA ALA A 364 -16.21 -19.20 1.51
C ALA A 364 -15.81 -19.40 2.98
N GLY A 365 -14.55 -19.77 3.23
CA GLY A 365 -14.09 -20.05 4.58
C GLY A 365 -12.69 -19.56 4.90
N ALA A 366 -12.27 -19.78 6.13
CA ALA A 366 -10.94 -19.42 6.62
C ALA A 366 -9.84 -19.80 5.63
N GLY A 367 -8.92 -18.86 5.37
CA GLY A 367 -7.83 -19.01 4.44
C GLY A 367 -8.12 -18.52 3.01
N GLU A 368 -9.37 -18.35 2.60
CA GLU A 368 -9.70 -17.93 1.23
C GLU A 368 -9.56 -16.42 1.01
N ILE A 369 -9.20 -16.08 -0.23
CA ILE A 369 -9.23 -14.71 -0.75
C ILE A 369 -10.35 -14.64 -1.77
N ILE A 370 -11.29 -13.71 -1.57
CA ILE A 370 -12.52 -13.58 -2.36
C ILE A 370 -12.89 -12.11 -2.57
N ALA A 371 -13.78 -11.85 -3.50
CA ALA A 371 -14.35 -10.52 -3.72
C ALA A 371 -15.83 -10.51 -3.32
N LEU A 372 -16.24 -9.50 -2.56
CA LEU A 372 -17.61 -9.21 -2.17
C LEU A 372 -18.19 -8.09 -3.00
N VAL A 373 -19.47 -8.19 -3.33
CA VAL A 373 -20.23 -7.12 -3.99
C VAL A 373 -21.41 -6.74 -3.11
N GLY A 374 -21.67 -5.44 -3.02
CA GLY A 374 -22.79 -4.89 -2.24
C GLY A 374 -22.38 -4.24 -0.92
N MET A 375 -21.09 -4.23 -0.59
CA MET A 375 -20.55 -3.50 0.55
C MET A 375 -20.54 -1.99 0.26
N LYS A 376 -21.12 -1.17 1.15
CA LYS A 376 -21.29 0.26 0.93
C LYS A 376 -20.37 1.15 1.76
N TYR A 377 -20.03 0.68 2.98
CA TYR A 377 -19.28 1.46 3.94
C TYR A 377 -17.85 0.96 4.11
N THR A 378 -17.60 -0.28 3.71
CA THR A 378 -16.28 -0.92 3.82
C THR A 378 -15.27 -0.22 2.92
N ARG A 379 -14.12 0.10 3.49
CA ARG A 379 -12.94 0.69 2.83
C ARG A 379 -11.77 -0.28 2.87
N THR A 380 -10.74 0.01 2.09
CA THR A 380 -9.46 -0.70 2.17
C THR A 380 -8.84 -0.51 3.55
N GLY A 381 -8.47 -1.62 4.20
CA GLY A 381 -7.93 -1.67 5.56
C GLY A 381 -8.97 -1.96 6.64
N ASP A 382 -10.26 -1.98 6.33
CA ASP A 382 -11.31 -2.26 7.32
C ASP A 382 -11.35 -3.75 7.70
N THR A 383 -11.64 -4.01 8.98
CA THR A 383 -11.89 -5.34 9.52
C THR A 383 -13.39 -5.66 9.50
N LEU A 384 -13.72 -6.83 8.96
CA LEU A 384 -15.06 -7.39 8.93
C LEU A 384 -15.13 -8.61 9.83
N CYS A 385 -16.07 -8.66 10.77
CA CYS A 385 -16.19 -9.77 11.72
C CYS A 385 -17.63 -10.09 12.07
N ASP A 386 -17.80 -11.12 12.96
CA ASP A 386 -19.06 -11.39 13.64
C ASP A 386 -19.31 -10.28 14.69
N GLU A 387 -20.49 -9.67 14.67
CA GLU A 387 -20.88 -8.58 15.59
C GLU A 387 -20.82 -8.99 17.07
N LYS A 388 -21.00 -10.28 17.38
CA LYS A 388 -20.94 -10.81 18.74
C LYS A 388 -19.51 -11.05 19.24
N HIS A 389 -18.58 -11.13 18.33
CA HIS A 389 -17.15 -11.38 18.61
C HIS A 389 -16.32 -10.35 17.83
N PRO A 390 -16.42 -9.05 18.21
CA PRO A 390 -15.72 -8.02 17.51
C PRO A 390 -14.20 -8.16 17.73
N VAL A 391 -13.45 -8.08 16.63
CA VAL A 391 -11.99 -8.12 16.63
C VAL A 391 -11.47 -7.08 15.64
N LEU A 392 -10.35 -6.46 15.95
CA LEU A 392 -9.66 -5.54 15.06
C LEU A 392 -8.38 -6.20 14.56
N LEU A 393 -8.36 -6.55 13.29
CA LEU A 393 -7.13 -6.98 12.62
C LEU A 393 -6.24 -5.74 12.42
N GLU A 394 -4.95 -5.91 12.64
CA GLU A 394 -4.00 -4.81 12.53
C GLU A 394 -4.14 -4.07 11.20
N SER A 395 -4.43 -2.77 11.25
CA SER A 395 -4.50 -1.92 10.08
C SER A 395 -3.11 -1.45 9.64
N SER A 396 -2.91 -1.20 8.34
CA SER A 396 -1.67 -0.56 7.89
C SER A 396 -1.62 0.87 8.42
N GLN A 397 -0.50 1.22 9.03
CA GLN A 397 -0.19 2.63 9.25
C GLN A 397 0.06 3.26 7.88
N VAL A 398 -0.86 4.10 7.45
CA VAL A 398 -0.69 4.83 6.21
C VAL A 398 0.37 5.91 6.44
N PRO A 399 1.49 5.90 5.72
CA PRO A 399 2.50 6.94 5.86
C PRO A 399 1.91 8.29 5.40
N PRO A 400 2.41 9.41 5.93
CA PRO A 400 1.98 10.73 5.48
C PRO A 400 2.29 10.92 4.00
N ALA A 401 1.44 11.65 3.30
CA ALA A 401 1.66 12.00 1.90
C ALA A 401 2.97 12.78 1.72
N VAL A 402 3.68 12.52 0.64
CA VAL A 402 5.01 13.09 0.36
C VAL A 402 4.92 14.28 -0.60
N ILE A 403 3.92 14.29 -1.49
CA ILE A 403 3.73 15.31 -2.51
C ILE A 403 2.29 15.77 -2.58
N GLU A 404 2.10 17.05 -2.91
CA GLU A 404 0.81 17.68 -3.10
C GLU A 404 0.73 18.35 -4.47
N MET A 405 -0.47 18.31 -5.07
CA MET A 405 -0.79 18.99 -6.32
C MET A 405 -2.15 19.68 -6.21
N LYS A 406 -2.28 20.86 -6.81
CA LYS A 406 -3.60 21.47 -6.98
C LYS A 406 -4.30 20.90 -8.20
N VAL A 407 -5.61 20.77 -8.11
CA VAL A 407 -6.49 20.32 -9.19
C VAL A 407 -7.30 21.50 -9.71
N ASN A 408 -7.16 21.79 -11.00
CA ASN A 408 -7.96 22.80 -11.68
C ASN A 408 -9.03 22.11 -12.53
N ILE A 409 -10.26 22.58 -12.39
CA ILE A 409 -11.42 22.11 -13.17
C ILE A 409 -11.62 23.04 -14.35
N GLU A 410 -11.64 22.51 -15.55
CA GLU A 410 -11.86 23.31 -16.76
C GLU A 410 -13.30 23.83 -16.87
N ASP A 411 -14.31 23.02 -16.48
CA ASP A 411 -15.71 23.39 -16.46
C ASP A 411 -16.31 23.22 -15.05
N LYS A 412 -16.81 24.30 -14.47
CA LYS A 412 -17.44 24.32 -13.14
C LYS A 412 -18.60 23.33 -12.97
N LYS A 413 -19.26 22.91 -14.06
CA LYS A 413 -20.32 21.88 -14.06
C LYS A 413 -19.81 20.50 -13.62
N ASN A 414 -18.51 20.25 -13.71
CA ASN A 414 -17.91 18.97 -13.32
C ASN A 414 -17.47 18.92 -11.85
N ARG A 415 -17.74 19.96 -11.04
CA ARG A 415 -17.30 20.04 -9.64
C ARG A 415 -17.85 18.90 -8.77
N ASP A 416 -19.14 18.61 -8.92
CA ASP A 416 -19.78 17.51 -8.16
C ASP A 416 -19.23 16.15 -8.57
N LYS A 417 -19.02 15.95 -9.88
CA LYS A 417 -18.40 14.72 -10.40
C LYS A 417 -16.96 14.55 -9.93
N LEU A 418 -16.18 15.64 -9.84
CA LEU A 418 -14.84 15.59 -9.27
C LEU A 418 -14.89 15.17 -7.80
N GLY A 419 -15.81 15.76 -7.01
CA GLY A 419 -16.00 15.38 -5.61
C GLY A 419 -16.32 13.89 -5.43
N GLU A 420 -17.21 13.35 -6.27
CA GLU A 420 -17.52 11.91 -6.28
C GLU A 420 -16.30 11.05 -6.68
N ALA A 421 -15.54 11.47 -7.69
CA ALA A 421 -14.34 10.76 -8.14
C ALA A 421 -13.27 10.73 -7.02
N LEU A 422 -12.99 11.87 -6.42
CA LEU A 422 -12.03 11.99 -5.31
C LEU A 422 -12.44 11.12 -4.11
N ALA A 423 -13.72 11.15 -3.73
CA ALA A 423 -14.24 10.32 -2.64
C ALA A 423 -14.09 8.82 -2.92
N LYS A 424 -14.37 8.36 -4.16
CA LYS A 424 -14.19 6.96 -4.55
C LYS A 424 -12.71 6.55 -4.51
N LEU A 425 -11.83 7.37 -5.06
CA LEU A 425 -10.38 7.09 -5.08
C LEU A 425 -9.79 7.06 -3.66
N THR A 426 -10.20 7.98 -2.77
CA THR A 426 -9.80 7.95 -1.35
C THR A 426 -10.31 6.71 -0.60
N ASN A 427 -11.46 6.15 -0.99
CA ASN A 427 -11.94 4.88 -0.41
C ASN A 427 -11.15 3.67 -0.92
N GLU A 428 -10.69 3.69 -2.19
CA GLU A 428 -9.85 2.64 -2.77
C GLU A 428 -8.44 2.68 -2.20
N ASP A 429 -7.87 3.89 -2.09
CA ASP A 429 -6.49 4.09 -1.68
C ASP A 429 -6.40 5.06 -0.49
N PRO A 430 -6.19 4.53 0.74
CA PRO A 430 -6.01 5.34 1.94
C PRO A 430 -4.75 6.23 1.94
N SER A 431 -3.77 6.02 1.05
CA SER A 431 -2.61 6.89 0.91
C SER A 431 -2.88 8.12 0.04
N PHE A 432 -4.01 8.13 -0.65
CA PHE A 432 -4.50 9.27 -1.41
C PHE A 432 -5.42 10.13 -0.56
N HIS A 433 -5.08 11.40 -0.44
CA HIS A 433 -5.88 12.38 0.29
C HIS A 433 -6.32 13.50 -0.63
N SER A 434 -7.48 14.06 -0.36
CA SER A 434 -7.95 15.26 -1.02
C SER A 434 -8.61 16.20 -0.02
N HIS A 435 -8.31 17.49 -0.11
CA HIS A 435 -8.93 18.52 0.71
C HIS A 435 -9.11 19.80 -0.10
N PHE A 436 -9.98 20.66 0.42
CA PHE A 436 -10.17 22.00 -0.12
C PHE A 436 -9.43 22.99 0.77
N ASP A 437 -8.50 23.74 0.20
CA ASP A 437 -7.82 24.81 0.90
C ASP A 437 -8.69 26.09 0.81
N GLU A 438 -9.24 26.50 1.94
CA GLU A 438 -10.12 27.67 2.02
C GLU A 438 -9.40 28.99 1.74
N GLU A 439 -8.08 29.06 1.97
CA GLU A 439 -7.31 30.29 1.76
C GLU A 439 -6.96 30.54 0.31
N THR A 440 -6.58 29.48 -0.40
CA THR A 440 -6.23 29.56 -1.82
C THR A 440 -7.44 29.26 -2.71
N GLU A 441 -8.56 28.81 -2.14
CA GLU A 441 -9.76 28.30 -2.85
C GLU A 441 -9.43 27.18 -3.83
N GLU A 442 -8.41 26.37 -3.53
CA GLU A 442 -7.93 25.29 -4.37
C GLU A 442 -8.33 23.91 -3.83
N THR A 443 -8.62 22.99 -4.74
CA THR A 443 -8.70 21.57 -4.39
C THR A 443 -7.31 20.98 -4.47
N ILE A 444 -6.80 20.47 -3.35
CA ILE A 444 -5.48 19.85 -3.23
C ILE A 444 -5.64 18.35 -3.18
N ILE A 445 -4.79 17.63 -3.92
CA ILE A 445 -4.61 16.19 -3.84
C ILE A 445 -3.21 15.89 -3.33
N ALA A 446 -3.09 14.90 -2.48
CA ALA A 446 -1.84 14.50 -1.84
C ALA A 446 -1.63 12.98 -1.94
N GLY A 447 -0.39 12.54 -2.14
CA GLY A 447 -0.05 11.13 -2.34
C GLY A 447 1.41 10.81 -2.09
N MET A 448 1.80 9.56 -2.40
CA MET A 448 3.10 8.98 -2.04
C MET A 448 4.23 9.35 -3.03
N GLY A 449 3.90 9.84 -4.22
CA GLY A 449 4.87 10.22 -5.24
C GLY A 449 4.21 10.84 -6.47
N GLU A 450 5.03 11.37 -7.37
CA GLU A 450 4.55 12.04 -8.59
C GLU A 450 3.80 11.06 -9.50
N LEU A 451 4.36 9.87 -9.73
CA LEU A 451 3.74 8.84 -10.55
C LEU A 451 2.40 8.37 -9.96
N HIS A 452 2.31 8.25 -8.62
CA HIS A 452 1.07 7.91 -7.93
C HIS A 452 -0.03 8.93 -8.25
N LEU A 453 0.24 10.24 -8.08
CA LEU A 453 -0.74 11.29 -8.37
C LEU A 453 -1.08 11.41 -9.86
N GLU A 454 -0.09 11.26 -10.77
CA GLU A 454 -0.32 11.25 -12.22
C GLU A 454 -1.33 10.17 -12.62
N ILE A 455 -1.15 8.95 -12.12
CA ILE A 455 -2.06 7.84 -12.42
C ILE A 455 -3.47 8.12 -11.92
N LEU A 456 -3.62 8.67 -10.72
CA LEU A 456 -4.95 9.03 -10.18
C LEU A 456 -5.61 10.14 -10.99
N VAL A 457 -4.83 11.11 -11.46
CA VAL A 457 -5.31 12.17 -12.38
C VAL A 457 -5.75 11.59 -13.72
N GLU A 458 -4.98 10.67 -14.30
CA GLU A 458 -5.38 9.95 -15.52
C GLU A 458 -6.67 9.15 -15.31
N ARG A 459 -6.80 8.46 -14.17
CA ARG A 459 -8.04 7.74 -13.80
C ARG A 459 -9.25 8.69 -13.68
N ILE A 460 -9.08 9.87 -13.07
CA ILE A 460 -10.15 10.89 -13.00
C ILE A 460 -10.60 11.30 -14.40
N ARG A 461 -9.67 11.50 -15.33
CA ARG A 461 -9.99 11.85 -16.72
C ARG A 461 -10.63 10.69 -17.48
N ASP A 462 -10.07 9.49 -17.36
CA ASP A 462 -10.45 8.33 -18.18
C ASP A 462 -11.65 7.58 -17.64
N GLU A 463 -11.74 7.29 -16.35
CA GLU A 463 -12.82 6.52 -15.74
C GLU A 463 -14.03 7.40 -15.42
N PHE A 464 -13.78 8.58 -14.81
CA PHE A 464 -14.86 9.47 -14.38
C PHE A 464 -15.26 10.52 -15.42
N LYS A 465 -14.49 10.64 -16.53
CA LYS A 465 -14.72 11.60 -17.61
C LYS A 465 -14.77 13.05 -17.12
N VAL A 466 -13.89 13.40 -16.17
CA VAL A 466 -13.77 14.75 -15.64
C VAL A 466 -12.47 15.37 -16.17
N PRO A 467 -12.56 16.37 -17.06
CA PRO A 467 -11.39 17.09 -17.57
C PRO A 467 -10.82 17.98 -16.46
N ILE A 468 -9.61 17.64 -16.02
CA ILE A 468 -8.86 18.38 -14.99
C ILE A 468 -7.42 18.62 -15.46
N SER A 469 -6.81 19.67 -14.95
CA SER A 469 -5.36 19.89 -15.02
C SER A 469 -4.79 20.00 -13.61
N VAL A 470 -3.52 19.71 -13.46
CA VAL A 470 -2.83 19.76 -12.16
C VAL A 470 -1.66 20.73 -12.22
N GLY A 471 -1.25 21.23 -11.08
CA GLY A 471 -0.12 22.11 -10.92
C GLY A 471 0.39 22.15 -9.48
N ALA A 472 1.44 22.92 -9.23
CA ALA A 472 1.91 23.15 -7.88
C ALA A 472 0.85 23.91 -7.06
N PRO A 473 0.66 23.56 -5.78
CA PRO A 473 -0.20 24.32 -4.87
C PRO A 473 0.25 25.79 -4.79
N SER A 474 -0.71 26.68 -4.59
CA SER A 474 -0.38 28.09 -4.38
C SER A 474 0.18 28.29 -2.97
N VAL A 475 1.17 29.17 -2.85
CA VAL A 475 1.76 29.51 -1.55
C VAL A 475 0.89 30.58 -0.88
N SER A 476 0.36 30.29 0.30
CA SER A 476 -0.35 31.27 1.12
C SER A 476 0.65 32.21 1.79
N PHE A 477 0.81 33.40 1.23
CA PHE A 477 1.64 34.43 1.84
C PHE A 477 0.94 35.07 3.03
N ARG A 478 1.73 35.45 4.03
CA ARG A 478 1.33 36.21 5.20
C ARG A 478 2.21 37.45 5.29
N GLU A 479 1.68 38.50 5.87
CA GLU A 479 2.43 39.70 6.21
C GLU A 479 2.58 39.81 7.74
N THR A 480 3.63 40.44 8.19
CA THR A 480 3.83 40.78 9.61
C THR A 480 4.62 42.07 9.73
N ILE A 481 4.62 42.63 10.92
CA ILE A 481 5.46 43.81 11.23
C ILE A 481 6.79 43.29 11.83
N THR A 482 7.87 43.98 11.50
CA THR A 482 9.22 43.66 12.01
C THR A 482 9.73 44.63 13.06
N THR A 483 9.07 45.79 13.16
CA THR A 483 9.43 46.87 14.10
C THR A 483 8.21 47.37 14.83
N GLU A 484 8.42 47.77 16.06
CA GLU A 484 7.39 48.43 16.86
C GLU A 484 7.02 49.78 16.22
N THR A 485 5.72 50.12 16.20
CA THR A 485 5.22 51.39 15.71
C THR A 485 3.99 51.82 16.53
N GLU A 486 3.73 53.12 16.61
CA GLU A 486 2.56 53.68 17.26
C GLU A 486 1.70 54.44 16.24
N SER A 487 0.40 54.19 16.31
CA SER A 487 -0.60 54.89 15.52
C SER A 487 -1.52 55.69 16.45
N ASN A 488 -1.64 56.98 16.17
CA ASN A 488 -2.57 57.88 16.83
C ASN A 488 -3.59 58.35 15.82
N TYR A 489 -4.79 57.75 15.82
CA TYR A 489 -5.80 58.03 14.82
C TYR A 489 -7.12 58.47 15.44
N LYS A 490 -7.67 59.59 14.89
CA LYS A 490 -8.95 60.17 15.29
C LYS A 490 -9.94 60.11 14.14
N HIS A 491 -10.97 59.28 14.31
CA HIS A 491 -12.10 59.23 13.39
C HIS A 491 -13.16 60.25 13.83
N ALA A 492 -13.34 61.32 13.07
CA ALA A 492 -14.36 62.33 13.32
C ALA A 492 -15.06 62.69 12.00
N LYS A 493 -16.33 62.31 11.86
CA LYS A 493 -17.18 62.64 10.72
C LYS A 493 -18.49 63.24 11.16
N GLN A 494 -18.90 64.34 10.53
CA GLN A 494 -20.18 64.95 10.77
C GLN A 494 -20.84 65.26 9.42
N SER A 495 -21.96 64.59 9.16
CA SER A 495 -22.69 64.72 7.89
C SER A 495 -24.18 64.86 8.15
N GLY A 496 -24.60 65.97 8.80
CA GLY A 496 -25.98 66.33 9.00
C GLY A 496 -26.79 65.30 9.83
N GLY A 497 -26.67 65.33 11.18
CA GLY A 497 -27.32 64.41 12.10
C GLY A 497 -26.36 63.95 13.21
N LYS A 498 -26.54 62.74 13.76
CA LYS A 498 -25.65 62.17 14.78
C LYS A 498 -24.28 61.96 14.15
N GLY A 499 -23.21 62.57 14.72
CA GLY A 499 -21.84 62.44 14.24
C GLY A 499 -21.23 61.05 14.53
N GLN A 500 -20.06 60.84 14.01
CA GLN A 500 -19.22 59.65 14.33
C GLN A 500 -17.93 60.16 14.97
N TYR A 501 -17.61 59.72 16.17
CA TYR A 501 -16.38 60.05 16.85
C TYR A 501 -15.76 58.86 17.55
N ALA A 502 -14.48 58.61 17.26
CA ALA A 502 -13.63 57.68 17.98
C ALA A 502 -12.17 58.13 17.86
N HIS A 503 -11.40 57.97 18.92
CA HIS A 503 -9.98 58.24 18.93
C HIS A 503 -9.25 57.12 19.66
N THR A 504 -8.23 56.54 19.04
CA THR A 504 -7.42 55.48 19.61
C THR A 504 -5.92 55.74 19.37
N VAL A 505 -5.12 55.45 20.38
CA VAL A 505 -3.67 55.44 20.32
C VAL A 505 -3.24 54.02 20.56
N ILE A 506 -2.73 53.34 19.49
CA ILE A 506 -2.42 51.92 19.53
C ILE A 506 -0.95 51.74 19.14
N ARG A 507 -0.23 51.01 19.97
CA ARG A 507 1.12 50.54 19.66
C ARG A 507 1.04 49.11 19.11
N PHE A 508 1.68 48.90 17.99
CA PHE A 508 1.80 47.62 17.32
C PHE A 508 3.21 47.05 17.52
N GLU A 509 3.28 45.88 18.11
CA GLU A 509 4.52 45.18 18.43
C GLU A 509 4.60 43.85 17.64
N PRO A 510 5.80 43.44 17.09
CA PRO A 510 5.97 42.09 16.58
C PRO A 510 5.69 41.04 17.65
N ASN A 511 4.96 39.96 17.30
CA ASN A 511 4.57 38.89 18.21
C ASN A 511 4.84 37.48 17.58
N PRO A 512 6.10 37.16 17.23
CA PRO A 512 6.44 35.99 16.43
C PRO A 512 5.90 34.67 17.00
N GLY A 513 5.12 33.92 16.19
CA GLY A 513 4.60 32.60 16.51
C GLY A 513 3.47 32.58 17.56
N LYS A 514 2.95 33.77 17.98
CA LYS A 514 1.87 33.86 18.97
C LYS A 514 0.54 34.39 18.39
N GLY A 515 0.55 34.71 17.11
CA GLY A 515 -0.64 35.23 16.43
C GLY A 515 -1.03 36.63 16.88
N PHE A 516 -2.34 36.91 16.87
CA PHE A 516 -2.89 38.20 17.27
C PHE A 516 -3.10 38.28 18.79
N GLU A 517 -2.59 39.36 19.42
CA GLU A 517 -2.79 39.65 20.83
C GLU A 517 -3.29 41.10 20.97
N PHE A 518 -4.34 41.32 21.79
CA PHE A 518 -4.85 42.65 22.12
C PHE A 518 -4.71 42.91 23.60
N VAL A 519 -4.09 44.03 23.96
CA VAL A 519 -3.88 44.44 25.37
C VAL A 519 -4.41 45.86 25.58
N ASP A 520 -5.28 46.00 26.56
CA ASP A 520 -5.76 47.32 26.99
C ASP A 520 -4.88 47.83 28.14
N MET A 521 -4.18 48.96 27.93
CA MET A 521 -3.38 49.66 28.92
C MET A 521 -3.93 51.07 29.25
N THR A 522 -5.13 51.38 28.80
CA THR A 522 -5.75 52.71 29.05
C THR A 522 -5.98 52.95 30.54
N LYS A 523 -5.87 54.19 30.95
CA LYS A 523 -6.08 54.63 32.34
C LYS A 523 -7.20 55.69 32.44
N GLY A 524 -7.89 55.73 33.55
CA GLY A 524 -8.87 56.80 33.83
C GLY A 524 -10.18 56.72 33.06
N GLY A 525 -10.48 55.61 32.36
CA GLY A 525 -11.73 55.44 31.63
C GLY A 525 -11.85 56.33 30.39
N VAL A 526 -10.73 56.65 29.76
CA VAL A 526 -10.67 57.50 28.54
C VAL A 526 -11.45 56.91 27.36
N ILE A 527 -11.59 55.59 27.34
CA ILE A 527 -12.50 54.84 26.46
C ILE A 527 -13.33 53.89 27.32
N PRO A 528 -14.68 53.94 27.24
CA PRO A 528 -15.55 52.98 27.92
C PRO A 528 -15.25 51.53 27.53
N LYS A 529 -15.29 50.61 28.52
CA LYS A 529 -14.97 49.19 28.31
C LYS A 529 -15.88 48.49 27.28
N GLU A 530 -17.08 48.99 27.09
CA GLU A 530 -18.04 48.49 26.10
C GLU A 530 -17.52 48.58 24.66
N TYR A 531 -16.59 49.51 24.36
CA TYR A 531 -16.01 49.65 23.01
C TYR A 531 -14.76 48.79 22.75
N MET A 532 -14.20 48.11 23.77
CA MET A 532 -13.02 47.25 23.60
C MET A 532 -13.24 46.11 22.59
N PRO A 533 -14.38 45.38 22.61
CA PRO A 533 -14.67 44.37 21.60
C PRO A 533 -14.76 44.96 20.20
N SER A 534 -15.25 46.18 20.05
CA SER A 534 -15.37 46.87 18.76
C SER A 534 -14.02 47.28 18.20
N ILE A 535 -13.10 47.77 19.06
CA ILE A 535 -11.70 48.05 18.68
C ILE A 535 -11.02 46.76 18.21
N GLN A 536 -11.10 45.70 18.99
CA GLN A 536 -10.51 44.40 18.62
C GLN A 536 -11.06 43.86 17.30
N LYS A 537 -12.38 43.97 17.10
CA LYS A 537 -13.02 43.57 15.84
C LYS A 537 -12.54 44.39 14.64
N GLY A 538 -12.33 45.70 14.85
CA GLY A 538 -11.76 46.57 13.82
C GLY A 538 -10.34 46.18 13.41
N LEU A 539 -9.47 45.91 14.40
CA LEU A 539 -8.09 45.44 14.17
C LEU A 539 -8.08 44.13 13.41
N LEU A 540 -8.86 43.14 13.82
CA LEU A 540 -8.94 41.83 13.14
C LEU A 540 -9.45 41.96 11.69
N ALA A 541 -10.44 42.86 11.48
CA ALA A 541 -10.96 43.11 10.13
C ALA A 541 -9.89 43.76 9.20
N ALA A 542 -9.07 44.65 9.75
CA ALA A 542 -7.97 45.26 8.99
C ALA A 542 -6.84 44.28 8.73
N MET A 543 -6.52 43.39 9.68
CA MET A 543 -5.49 42.36 9.55
C MET A 543 -5.89 41.26 8.56
N ALA A 544 -7.15 41.05 8.27
CA ALA A 544 -7.61 40.06 7.33
C ALA A 544 -7.08 40.33 5.91
N LYS A 545 -6.82 41.60 5.56
CA LYS A 545 -6.28 42.00 4.26
C LYS A 545 -5.41 43.24 4.40
N SER A 546 -4.11 43.08 4.29
CA SER A 546 -3.14 44.17 4.34
C SER A 546 -3.35 45.17 3.19
N PRO A 547 -3.17 46.46 3.43
CA PRO A 547 -3.16 47.46 2.37
C PRO A 547 -1.88 47.44 1.52
N VAL A 548 -0.81 46.74 1.93
CA VAL A 548 0.49 46.75 1.27
C VAL A 548 0.51 45.73 0.12
N ALA A 549 0.36 44.43 0.43
CA ALA A 549 0.38 43.37 -0.58
C ALA A 549 -0.95 42.59 -0.65
N GLY A 550 -1.88 42.85 0.25
CA GLY A 550 -3.21 42.26 0.25
C GLY A 550 -3.31 40.91 0.95
N TYR A 551 -2.24 40.46 1.59
CA TYR A 551 -2.24 39.22 2.36
C TYR A 551 -2.68 39.42 3.81
N PRO A 552 -3.14 38.38 4.51
CA PRO A 552 -3.46 38.46 5.94
C PRO A 552 -2.22 38.81 6.77
N VAL A 553 -2.41 39.71 7.73
CA VAL A 553 -1.36 40.12 8.68
C VAL A 553 -1.46 39.23 9.92
N VAL A 554 -0.33 38.62 10.32
CA VAL A 554 -0.23 37.71 11.47
C VAL A 554 0.88 38.14 12.42
N ASP A 555 0.88 37.55 13.61
CA ASP A 555 1.93 37.74 14.63
C ASP A 555 2.14 39.19 15.03
N VAL A 556 1.02 39.85 15.36
CA VAL A 556 1.00 41.26 15.82
C VAL A 556 0.33 41.37 17.18
N LYS A 557 1.02 42.02 18.09
CA LYS A 557 0.43 42.46 19.38
C LYS A 557 0.05 43.91 19.30
N CYS A 558 -1.23 44.18 19.57
CA CYS A 558 -1.82 45.51 19.58
C CYS A 558 -2.05 45.98 21.03
N VAL A 559 -1.37 47.04 21.44
CA VAL A 559 -1.47 47.59 22.78
C VAL A 559 -2.19 48.92 22.68
N LEU A 560 -3.42 49.00 23.22
CA LEU A 560 -4.18 50.24 23.30
C LEU A 560 -3.65 51.07 24.48
N LEU A 561 -3.02 52.20 24.16
CA LEU A 561 -2.35 53.07 25.15
C LEU A 561 -3.23 54.16 25.66
N ASP A 562 -3.99 54.83 24.78
CA ASP A 562 -4.82 55.99 25.12
C ASP A 562 -5.94 56.15 24.08
N GLY A 563 -6.82 57.09 24.30
CA GLY A 563 -7.89 57.45 23.38
C GLY A 563 -8.88 58.42 23.97
N SER A 564 -9.95 58.68 23.25
CA SER A 564 -11.07 59.48 23.79
C SER A 564 -12.39 59.13 23.11
N PHE A 565 -13.49 59.38 23.80
CA PHE A 565 -14.83 59.18 23.28
C PHE A 565 -15.66 60.44 23.42
N HIS A 566 -16.74 60.53 22.68
CA HIS A 566 -17.72 61.60 22.75
C HIS A 566 -19.07 61.01 23.20
N PRO A 567 -19.72 61.57 24.24
CA PRO A 567 -20.93 60.98 24.85
C PRO A 567 -22.12 60.77 23.90
N VAL A 568 -22.17 61.52 22.80
CA VAL A 568 -23.29 61.47 21.84
C VAL A 568 -22.87 60.83 20.51
N ASP A 569 -21.64 61.09 20.03
CA ASP A 569 -21.20 60.72 18.68
C ASP A 569 -20.34 59.46 18.63
N SER A 570 -19.95 58.91 19.79
CA SER A 570 -19.24 57.62 19.82
C SER A 570 -20.22 56.44 19.69
N SER A 571 -19.79 55.43 19.00
CA SER A 571 -20.52 54.18 18.76
C SER A 571 -19.56 53.01 18.48
N ASP A 572 -20.05 51.80 18.59
CA ASP A 572 -19.31 50.59 18.23
C ASP A 572 -18.73 50.66 16.81
N MET A 573 -19.53 51.13 15.86
CA MET A 573 -19.11 51.29 14.48
C MET A 573 -17.99 52.33 14.33
N ALA A 574 -18.06 53.46 15.10
CA ALA A 574 -17.03 54.48 15.04
C ALA A 574 -15.68 53.97 15.56
N PHE A 575 -15.67 53.22 16.66
CA PHE A 575 -14.46 52.60 17.20
C PHE A 575 -13.94 51.48 16.33
N GLN A 576 -14.82 50.70 15.72
CA GLN A 576 -14.43 49.66 14.77
C GLN A 576 -13.71 50.25 13.53
N LEU A 577 -14.29 51.32 12.97
CA LEU A 577 -13.67 52.04 11.84
C LEU A 577 -12.36 52.72 12.23
N CYS A 578 -12.34 53.35 13.43
CA CYS A 578 -11.14 54.01 13.94
C CYS A 578 -9.96 53.04 14.12
N ALA A 579 -10.22 51.86 14.67
CA ALA A 579 -9.20 50.85 14.87
C ALA A 579 -8.75 50.16 13.57
N ALA A 580 -9.60 50.11 12.54
CA ALA A 580 -9.28 49.55 11.25
C ALA A 580 -8.40 50.46 10.36
N MET A 581 -8.45 51.77 10.59
CA MET A 581 -7.69 52.79 9.85
C MET A 581 -6.32 53.06 10.44
#